data_ceecd3f89dfac29b130d3ef0ba38fd96
#
_entry.id   ceecd3f89dfac29b130d3ef0ba38fd96
#
_cell.length_a   1.000
_cell.length_b   1.000
_cell.length_c   1.000
_cell.angle_alpha   90.00
_cell.angle_beta   90.00
_cell.angle_gamma   90.00
#
_symmetry.space_group_name_H-M   'P 1'
#
loop_
_entity.id
_entity.type
_entity.pdbx_description
1 polymer ?
#
loop_
_entity_poly.entity_id
_entity_poly.type
_entity_poly.pdbx_seq_one_letter_code
_entity_poly.pdbx_strand_id
1 'polypeptide(L)'
;LALLGIAAGWAVPTIALWCSALTPALAGIPTPASDLPGLAVVANRIVPVALLAALVGWRLDGQRRELRIAAGALAFALGIVVVQIAYRQLFPFADAPSFVAHGLLERTVWEAILLGAGYGLLRAGQARSVAWGVWAGRALIGVSLAYFVWFGCVLHNPLWDAQAVGPVPVANLLIPSYAVGAMAAWLAGREIARAGFA
;
A
#
# COMPACT_ATOMS: atom_id res chain seq x y z
N LEU A 1 -4.76 21.10 -28.38
CA LEU A 1 -3.30 20.87 -28.34
C LEU A 1 -2.68 21.41 -27.03
N ALA A 2 -2.96 22.66 -26.62
CA ALA A 2 -2.40 23.28 -25.40
C ALA A 2 -2.73 22.46 -24.12
N LEU A 3 -4.00 22.03 -23.95
CA LEU A 3 -4.42 21.21 -22.80
C LEU A 3 -3.73 19.86 -22.76
N LEU A 4 -3.47 19.24 -23.92
CA LEU A 4 -2.72 17.99 -24.01
C LEU A 4 -1.25 18.18 -23.64
N GLY A 5 -0.64 19.31 -24.05
CA GLY A 5 0.73 19.66 -23.67
C GLY A 5 0.87 19.89 -22.16
N ILE A 6 -0.09 20.59 -21.54
CA ILE A 6 -0.13 20.79 -20.09
C ILE A 6 -0.30 19.44 -19.37
N ALA A 7 -1.24 18.61 -19.81
CA ALA A 7 -1.47 17.29 -19.22
C ALA A 7 -0.23 16.39 -19.34
N ALA A 8 0.45 16.38 -20.49
CA ALA A 8 1.70 15.65 -20.68
C ALA A 8 2.83 16.18 -19.80
N GLY A 9 2.95 17.50 -19.68
CA GLY A 9 3.94 18.15 -18.81
C GLY A 9 3.80 17.79 -17.33
N TRP A 10 2.60 17.44 -16.86
CA TRP A 10 2.37 16.94 -15.52
C TRP A 10 2.46 15.42 -15.42
N ALA A 11 1.99 14.69 -16.41
CA ALA A 11 1.95 13.23 -16.40
C ALA A 11 3.35 12.60 -16.41
N VAL A 12 4.25 13.09 -17.28
CA VAL A 12 5.59 12.52 -17.42
C VAL A 12 6.40 12.61 -16.13
N PRO A 13 6.55 13.77 -15.47
CA PRO A 13 7.25 13.84 -14.18
C PRO A 13 6.57 13.02 -13.09
N THR A 14 5.23 12.96 -13.07
CA THR A 14 4.48 12.17 -12.09
C THR A 14 4.75 10.68 -12.26
N ILE A 15 4.77 10.18 -13.48
CA ILE A 15 5.11 8.79 -13.79
C ILE A 15 6.57 8.50 -13.42
N ALA A 16 7.50 9.40 -13.73
CA ALA A 16 8.91 9.23 -13.37
C ALA A 16 9.09 9.15 -11.84
N LEU A 17 8.44 10.04 -11.08
CA LEU A 17 8.45 10.00 -9.61
C LEU A 17 7.79 8.74 -9.07
N TRP A 18 6.71 8.28 -9.69
CA TRP A 18 6.04 7.04 -9.33
C TRP A 18 6.96 5.84 -9.53
N CYS A 19 7.61 5.74 -10.69
CA CYS A 19 8.55 4.65 -10.99
C CYS A 19 9.76 4.68 -10.03
N SER A 20 10.36 5.84 -9.78
CA SER A 20 11.54 5.95 -8.91
C SER A 20 11.25 5.60 -7.45
N ALA A 21 10.06 5.89 -6.95
CA ALA A 21 9.70 5.62 -5.55
C ALA A 21 9.11 4.21 -5.34
N LEU A 22 8.30 3.73 -6.27
CA LEU A 22 7.54 2.49 -6.09
C LEU A 22 8.32 1.26 -6.54
N THR A 23 9.10 1.33 -7.62
CA THR A 23 9.82 0.17 -8.14
C THR A 23 10.83 -0.41 -7.14
N PRO A 24 11.71 0.39 -6.51
CA PRO A 24 12.59 -0.13 -5.47
C PRO A 24 11.81 -0.69 -4.27
N ALA A 25 10.74 0.01 -3.84
CA ALA A 25 9.92 -0.45 -2.73
C ALA A 25 9.28 -1.82 -3.01
N LEU A 26 8.72 -2.03 -4.21
CA LEU A 26 8.14 -3.31 -4.60
C LEU A 26 9.18 -4.43 -4.76
N ALA A 27 10.41 -4.07 -5.14
CA ALA A 27 11.52 -5.01 -5.21
C ALA A 27 12.13 -5.33 -3.83
N GLY A 28 11.63 -4.72 -2.74
CA GLY A 28 12.18 -4.90 -1.39
C GLY A 28 13.53 -4.21 -1.19
N ILE A 29 13.92 -3.31 -2.09
CA ILE A 29 15.18 -2.58 -2.00
C ILE A 29 15.02 -1.45 -0.99
N PRO A 30 15.84 -1.43 0.08
CA PRO A 30 15.80 -0.33 1.04
C PRO A 30 16.23 0.98 0.37
N THR A 31 15.29 1.92 0.27
CA THR A 31 15.54 3.23 -0.35
C THR A 31 15.60 4.29 0.74
N PRO A 32 16.78 4.90 0.99
CA PRO A 32 16.90 5.95 1.98
C PRO A 32 16.10 7.20 1.59
N ALA A 33 15.75 8.03 2.58
CA ALA A 33 14.95 9.23 2.34
C ALA A 33 15.65 10.24 1.41
N SER A 34 16.99 10.25 1.38
CA SER A 34 17.79 11.07 0.47
C SER A 34 17.54 10.77 -1.01
N ASP A 35 17.24 9.53 -1.34
CA ASP A 35 17.06 9.05 -2.71
C ASP A 35 15.61 9.20 -3.19
N LEU A 36 14.73 9.60 -2.29
CA LEU A 36 13.31 9.83 -2.58
C LEU A 36 13.01 11.31 -2.79
N PRO A 37 11.98 11.64 -3.59
CA PRO A 37 11.53 13.00 -3.75
C PRO A 37 11.13 13.63 -2.42
N GLY A 38 11.52 14.89 -2.18
CA GLY A 38 11.09 15.62 -0.98
C GLY A 38 9.57 15.85 -0.97
N LEU A 39 9.00 16.02 0.23
CA LEU A 39 7.56 16.20 0.44
C LEU A 39 6.97 17.36 -0.39
N ALA A 40 7.72 18.45 -0.58
CA ALA A 40 7.28 19.57 -1.43
C ALA A 40 7.08 19.16 -2.90
N VAL A 41 7.96 18.32 -3.43
CA VAL A 41 7.84 17.78 -4.80
C VAL A 41 6.63 16.88 -4.91
N VAL A 42 6.42 15.99 -3.94
CA VAL A 42 5.25 15.12 -3.88
C VAL A 42 3.95 15.93 -3.82
N ALA A 43 3.88 16.94 -2.94
CA ALA A 43 2.72 17.80 -2.80
C ALA A 43 2.39 18.57 -4.09
N ASN A 44 3.42 19.02 -4.83
CA ASN A 44 3.22 19.79 -6.05
C ASN A 44 3.02 18.95 -7.31
N ARG A 45 3.48 17.70 -7.34
CA ARG A 45 3.47 16.87 -8.57
C ARG A 45 2.51 15.70 -8.49
N ILE A 46 2.49 14.95 -7.39
CA ILE A 46 1.71 13.71 -7.26
C ILE A 46 0.32 14.00 -6.70
N VAL A 47 0.24 14.76 -5.60
CA VAL A 47 -1.02 15.02 -4.90
C VAL A 47 -2.09 15.66 -5.80
N PRO A 48 -1.80 16.69 -6.61
CA PRO A 48 -2.81 17.28 -7.49
C PRO A 48 -3.36 16.29 -8.52
N VAL A 49 -2.50 15.44 -9.09
CA VAL A 49 -2.91 14.42 -10.07
C VAL A 49 -3.78 13.36 -9.39
N ALA A 50 -3.40 12.91 -8.19
CA ALA A 50 -4.19 11.96 -7.41
C ALA A 50 -5.57 12.52 -7.06
N LEU A 51 -5.65 13.78 -6.63
CA LEU A 51 -6.91 14.45 -6.29
C LEU A 51 -7.79 14.65 -7.53
N LEU A 52 -7.21 15.05 -8.67
CA LEU A 52 -7.94 15.17 -9.93
C LEU A 52 -8.48 13.81 -10.39
N ALA A 53 -7.67 12.76 -10.32
CA ALA A 53 -8.10 11.41 -10.66
C ALA A 53 -9.25 10.94 -9.74
N ALA A 54 -9.15 11.20 -8.44
CA ALA A 54 -10.19 10.88 -7.48
C ALA A 54 -11.49 11.66 -7.76
N LEU A 55 -11.39 12.96 -8.06
CA LEU A 55 -12.52 13.82 -8.39
C LEU A 55 -13.20 13.37 -9.69
N VAL A 56 -12.42 13.05 -10.72
CA VAL A 56 -12.95 12.51 -11.99
C VAL A 56 -13.66 11.19 -11.74
N GLY A 57 -13.05 10.27 -11.00
CA GLY A 57 -13.66 9.00 -10.64
C GLY A 57 -14.96 9.15 -9.87
N TRP A 58 -15.06 10.16 -9.01
CA TRP A 58 -16.28 10.47 -8.26
C TRP A 58 -17.39 11.09 -9.12
N ARG A 59 -17.02 11.97 -10.08
CA ARG A 59 -17.98 12.72 -10.92
C ARG A 59 -18.48 11.94 -12.13
N LEU A 60 -17.82 10.83 -12.51
CA LEU A 60 -18.25 10.04 -13.67
C LEU A 60 -19.52 9.24 -13.40
N ASP A 61 -20.49 9.35 -14.29
CA ASP A 61 -21.73 8.61 -14.26
C ASP A 61 -21.53 7.10 -14.51
N GLY A 62 -22.53 6.30 -14.14
CA GLY A 62 -22.53 4.85 -14.27
C GLY A 62 -22.29 4.32 -15.69
N GLN A 63 -22.64 5.08 -16.72
CA GLN A 63 -22.39 4.72 -18.14
C GLN A 63 -20.89 4.71 -18.52
N ARG A 64 -20.03 5.37 -17.72
CA ARG A 64 -18.58 5.41 -17.94
C ARG A 64 -17.83 4.62 -16.84
N ARG A 65 -18.35 3.44 -16.54
CA ARG A 65 -17.83 2.60 -15.46
C ARG A 65 -16.32 2.33 -15.57
N GLU A 66 -15.84 2.04 -16.78
CA GLU A 66 -14.42 1.74 -17.01
C GLU A 66 -13.51 2.92 -16.71
N LEU A 67 -13.89 4.12 -17.16
CA LEU A 67 -13.15 5.34 -16.86
C LEU A 67 -13.16 5.68 -15.36
N ARG A 68 -14.28 5.42 -14.69
CA ARG A 68 -14.38 5.60 -13.23
C ARG A 68 -13.45 4.63 -12.49
N ILE A 69 -13.40 3.36 -12.91
CA ILE A 69 -12.50 2.36 -12.33
C ILE A 69 -11.03 2.76 -12.59
N ALA A 70 -10.70 3.15 -13.83
CA ALA A 70 -9.35 3.57 -14.18
C ALA A 70 -8.90 4.81 -13.39
N ALA A 71 -9.76 5.82 -13.26
CA ALA A 71 -9.47 7.01 -12.46
C ALA A 71 -9.30 6.69 -10.96
N GLY A 72 -10.14 5.82 -10.42
CA GLY A 72 -10.02 5.35 -9.04
C GLY A 72 -8.73 4.55 -8.80
N ALA A 73 -8.38 3.66 -9.72
CA ALA A 73 -7.14 2.88 -9.67
C ALA A 73 -5.90 3.78 -9.75
N LEU A 74 -5.91 4.80 -10.62
CA LEU A 74 -4.84 5.79 -10.72
C LEU A 74 -4.71 6.58 -9.41
N ALA A 75 -5.82 7.09 -8.87
CA ALA A 75 -5.81 7.83 -7.61
C ALA A 75 -5.26 6.96 -6.45
N PHE A 76 -5.66 5.69 -6.40
CA PHE A 76 -5.19 4.74 -5.40
C PHE A 76 -3.68 4.47 -5.55
N ALA A 77 -3.20 4.19 -6.77
CA ALA A 77 -1.78 3.94 -7.04
C ALA A 77 -0.91 5.14 -6.66
N LEU A 78 -1.33 6.36 -7.03
CA LEU A 78 -0.63 7.59 -6.65
C LEU A 78 -0.70 7.83 -5.13
N GLY A 79 -1.81 7.49 -4.49
CA GLY A 79 -1.96 7.54 -3.03
C GLY A 79 -0.95 6.65 -2.30
N ILE A 80 -0.72 5.43 -2.78
CA ILE A 80 0.31 4.53 -2.24
C ILE A 80 1.70 5.18 -2.32
N VAL A 81 2.04 5.80 -3.46
CA VAL A 81 3.34 6.47 -3.63
C VAL A 81 3.49 7.64 -2.66
N VAL A 82 2.44 8.47 -2.49
CA VAL A 82 2.44 9.57 -1.52
C VAL A 82 2.69 9.06 -0.11
N VAL A 83 1.97 8.00 0.30
CA VAL A 83 2.12 7.40 1.63
C VAL A 83 3.52 6.82 1.81
N GLN A 84 4.04 6.10 0.82
CA GLN A 84 5.39 5.51 0.87
C GLN A 84 6.47 6.58 1.02
N ILE A 85 6.42 7.63 0.22
CA ILE A 85 7.42 8.71 0.29
C ILE A 85 7.27 9.47 1.61
N ALA A 86 6.05 9.85 2.01
CA ALA A 86 5.82 10.55 3.27
C ALA A 86 6.30 9.73 4.46
N TYR A 87 6.01 8.44 4.46
CA TYR A 87 6.48 7.54 5.50
C TYR A 87 8.01 7.53 5.60
N ARG A 88 8.72 7.38 4.46
CA ARG A 88 10.20 7.36 4.45
C ARG A 88 10.84 8.69 4.79
N GLN A 89 10.18 9.81 4.49
CA GLN A 89 10.63 11.14 4.89
C GLN A 89 10.43 11.40 6.40
N LEU A 90 9.39 10.81 6.99
CA LEU A 90 9.10 10.94 8.43
C LEU A 90 9.89 9.94 9.29
N PHE A 91 10.15 8.75 8.75
CA PHE A 91 10.85 7.65 9.42
C PHE A 91 12.04 7.19 8.56
N PRO A 92 13.08 8.05 8.43
CA PRO A 92 14.26 7.71 7.64
C PRO A 92 15.05 6.60 8.33
N PHE A 93 15.63 5.70 7.55
CA PHE A 93 16.72 4.84 8.02
C PHE A 93 18.03 5.33 7.42
N ALA A 94 19.12 5.17 8.19
CA ALA A 94 20.41 5.74 7.83
C ALA A 94 21.18 4.85 6.85
N ASP A 95 21.05 3.52 6.98
CA ASP A 95 21.86 2.54 6.27
C ASP A 95 21.18 1.16 6.18
N ALA A 96 21.76 0.25 5.42
CA ALA A 96 21.27 -1.11 5.28
C ALA A 96 21.18 -1.91 6.60
N PRO A 97 22.16 -1.78 7.54
CA PRO A 97 22.03 -2.41 8.86
C PRO A 97 20.83 -1.93 9.65
N SER A 98 20.51 -0.65 9.65
CA SER A 98 19.33 -0.13 10.33
C SER A 98 18.03 -0.60 9.71
N PHE A 99 17.99 -0.78 8.37
CA PHE A 99 16.85 -1.42 7.70
C PHE A 99 16.67 -2.87 8.13
N VAL A 100 17.75 -3.66 8.23
CA VAL A 100 17.70 -5.04 8.73
C VAL A 100 17.20 -5.08 10.17
N ALA A 101 17.68 -4.16 11.02
CA ALA A 101 17.32 -4.11 12.43
C ALA A 101 15.82 -3.79 12.67
N HIS A 102 15.22 -2.96 11.86
CA HIS A 102 13.85 -2.48 12.06
C HIS A 102 12.84 -2.99 11.02
N GLY A 103 13.32 -3.55 9.92
CA GLY A 103 12.49 -3.88 8.75
C GLY A 103 11.37 -4.89 9.04
N LEU A 104 11.62 -5.90 9.85
CA LEU A 104 10.59 -6.87 10.21
C LEU A 104 9.49 -6.23 11.06
N LEU A 105 9.85 -5.42 12.05
CA LEU A 105 8.89 -4.69 12.87
C LEU A 105 8.05 -3.74 12.03
N GLU A 106 8.69 -2.97 11.17
CA GLU A 106 8.04 -2.01 10.28
C GLU A 106 7.01 -2.70 9.37
N ARG A 107 7.41 -3.80 8.71
CA ARG A 107 6.51 -4.58 7.86
C ARG A 107 5.33 -5.14 8.63
N THR A 108 5.56 -5.68 9.83
CA THR A 108 4.49 -6.20 10.70
C THR A 108 3.50 -5.10 11.09
N VAL A 109 3.98 -3.91 11.41
CA VAL A 109 3.13 -2.76 11.75
C VAL A 109 2.30 -2.32 10.55
N TRP A 110 2.90 -2.19 9.37
CA TRP A 110 2.17 -1.84 8.15
C TRP A 110 1.10 -2.87 7.79
N GLU A 111 1.43 -4.14 7.88
CA GLU A 111 0.50 -5.23 7.65
C GLU A 111 -0.67 -5.18 8.63
N ALA A 112 -0.39 -4.97 9.92
CA ALA A 112 -1.42 -4.84 10.94
C ALA A 112 -2.32 -3.62 10.72
N ILE A 113 -1.76 -2.48 10.28
CA ILE A 113 -2.52 -1.27 9.92
C ILE A 113 -3.45 -1.56 8.74
N LEU A 114 -2.93 -2.16 7.66
CA LEU A 114 -3.71 -2.50 6.46
C LEU A 114 -4.86 -3.46 6.81
N LEU A 115 -4.55 -4.50 7.59
CA LEU A 115 -5.53 -5.49 8.02
C LEU A 115 -6.58 -4.87 8.94
N GLY A 116 -6.16 -4.09 9.93
CA GLY A 116 -7.06 -3.41 10.87
C GLY A 116 -7.98 -2.41 10.18
N ALA A 117 -7.43 -1.58 9.28
CA ALA A 117 -8.21 -0.65 8.48
C ALA A 117 -9.19 -1.39 7.55
N GLY A 118 -8.72 -2.45 6.89
CA GLY A 118 -9.55 -3.29 6.03
C GLY A 118 -10.71 -3.93 6.78
N TYR A 119 -10.44 -4.53 7.93
CA TYR A 119 -11.47 -5.13 8.78
C TYR A 119 -12.44 -4.09 9.33
N GLY A 120 -11.94 -2.94 9.80
CA GLY A 120 -12.77 -1.83 10.28
C GLY A 120 -13.72 -1.29 9.21
N LEU A 121 -13.21 -1.04 7.99
CA LEU A 121 -14.04 -0.60 6.85
C LEU A 121 -15.06 -1.65 6.43
N LEU A 122 -14.67 -2.93 6.40
CA LEU A 122 -15.58 -4.03 6.11
C LEU A 122 -16.73 -4.08 7.11
N ARG A 123 -16.43 -4.05 8.40
CA ARG A 123 -17.45 -4.08 9.46
C ARG A 123 -18.34 -2.84 9.45
N ALA A 124 -17.76 -1.65 9.30
CA ALA A 124 -18.52 -0.41 9.21
C ALA A 124 -19.41 -0.37 7.95
N GLY A 125 -18.90 -0.84 6.81
CA GLY A 125 -19.65 -0.94 5.57
C GLY A 125 -20.82 -1.92 5.67
N GLN A 126 -20.61 -3.09 6.29
CA GLN A 126 -21.66 -4.07 6.56
C GLN A 126 -22.73 -3.53 7.51
N ALA A 127 -22.31 -2.90 8.63
CA ALA A 127 -23.25 -2.39 9.63
C ALA A 127 -24.11 -1.23 9.11
N ARG A 128 -23.58 -0.44 8.18
CA ARG A 128 -24.29 0.72 7.59
C ARG A 128 -24.86 0.45 6.21
N SER A 129 -24.76 -0.78 5.70
CA SER A 129 -25.19 -1.18 4.35
C SER A 129 -24.53 -0.33 3.24
N VAL A 130 -23.27 0.10 3.46
CA VAL A 130 -22.52 0.94 2.53
C VAL A 130 -21.63 0.06 1.65
N ALA A 131 -22.04 -0.20 0.41
CA ALA A 131 -21.37 -1.12 -0.51
C ALA A 131 -19.90 -0.77 -0.76
N TRP A 132 -19.56 0.51 -0.95
CA TRP A 132 -18.16 0.89 -1.18
C TRP A 132 -17.26 0.58 0.04
N GLY A 133 -17.77 0.72 1.26
CA GLY A 133 -17.03 0.38 2.49
C GLY A 133 -16.73 -1.11 2.58
N VAL A 134 -17.69 -1.95 2.18
CA VAL A 134 -17.49 -3.41 2.09
C VAL A 134 -16.42 -3.77 1.07
N TRP A 135 -16.49 -3.18 -0.13
CA TRP A 135 -15.49 -3.44 -1.18
C TRP A 135 -14.10 -2.92 -0.83
N ALA A 136 -14.02 -1.71 -0.26
CA ALA A 136 -12.75 -1.14 0.20
C ALA A 136 -12.13 -1.98 1.33
N GLY A 137 -12.96 -2.45 2.27
CA GLY A 137 -12.52 -3.33 3.34
C GLY A 137 -11.96 -4.66 2.82
N ARG A 138 -12.66 -5.30 1.88
CA ARG A 138 -12.17 -6.53 1.21
C ARG A 138 -10.88 -6.31 0.44
N ALA A 139 -10.79 -5.20 -0.30
CA ALA A 139 -9.59 -4.84 -1.04
C ALA A 139 -8.38 -4.65 -0.11
N LEU A 140 -8.53 -3.94 1.01
CA LEU A 140 -7.46 -3.75 1.99
C LEU A 140 -7.03 -5.04 2.68
N ILE A 141 -7.95 -5.94 3.01
CA ILE A 141 -7.62 -7.28 3.53
C ILE A 141 -6.80 -8.06 2.48
N GLY A 142 -7.22 -8.02 1.21
CA GLY A 142 -6.47 -8.62 0.11
C GLY A 142 -5.08 -8.02 -0.08
N VAL A 143 -4.96 -6.69 0.04
CA VAL A 143 -3.67 -5.98 -0.02
C VAL A 143 -2.77 -6.36 1.16
N SER A 144 -3.32 -6.47 2.38
CA SER A 144 -2.57 -6.93 3.55
C SER A 144 -2.01 -8.35 3.34
N LEU A 145 -2.84 -9.26 2.84
CA LEU A 145 -2.40 -10.63 2.54
C LEU A 145 -1.33 -10.65 1.42
N ALA A 146 -1.53 -9.90 0.35
CA ALA A 146 -0.55 -9.80 -0.74
C ALA A 146 0.77 -9.19 -0.26
N TYR A 147 0.71 -8.20 0.63
CA TYR A 147 1.87 -7.59 1.26
C TYR A 147 2.64 -8.61 2.11
N PHE A 148 1.94 -9.37 2.95
CA PHE A 148 2.54 -10.45 3.74
C PHE A 148 3.23 -11.49 2.86
N VAL A 149 2.53 -12.01 1.84
CA VAL A 149 3.10 -13.02 0.95
C VAL A 149 4.32 -12.48 0.24
N TRP A 150 4.24 -11.28 -0.33
CA TRP A 150 5.34 -10.70 -1.11
C TRP A 150 6.54 -10.33 -0.25
N PHE A 151 6.32 -9.52 0.79
CA PHE A 151 7.41 -9.02 1.62
C PHE A 151 7.82 -10.00 2.73
N GLY A 152 6.88 -10.68 3.35
CA GLY A 152 7.14 -11.58 4.46
C GLY A 152 7.57 -12.99 4.03
N CYS A 153 6.95 -13.53 2.96
CA CYS A 153 7.24 -14.90 2.54
C CYS A 153 8.24 -15.00 1.37
N VAL A 154 8.25 -14.01 0.46
CA VAL A 154 9.09 -14.09 -0.74
C VAL A 154 10.37 -13.29 -0.58
N LEU A 155 10.30 -11.97 -0.37
CA LEU A 155 11.48 -11.10 -0.42
C LEU A 155 12.33 -11.17 0.87
N HIS A 156 11.69 -11.02 2.01
CA HIS A 156 12.37 -10.87 3.30
C HIS A 156 12.01 -11.97 4.30
N ASN A 157 11.93 -13.20 3.81
CA ASN A 157 11.68 -14.34 4.70
C ASN A 157 12.93 -14.61 5.55
N PRO A 158 12.81 -14.72 6.88
CA PRO A 158 13.93 -15.01 7.77
C PRO A 158 14.69 -16.31 7.50
N LEU A 159 14.17 -17.18 6.63
CA LEU A 159 14.86 -18.42 6.23
C LEU A 159 16.03 -18.17 5.26
N TRP A 160 15.98 -17.08 4.48
CA TRP A 160 17.02 -16.75 3.50
C TRP A 160 17.48 -15.30 3.52
N ASP A 161 16.79 -14.44 4.26
CA ASP A 161 17.16 -13.04 4.41
C ASP A 161 17.40 -12.71 5.89
N ALA A 162 18.56 -12.09 6.20
CA ALA A 162 18.91 -11.74 7.57
C ALA A 162 17.93 -10.70 8.12
N GLN A 163 17.22 -11.04 9.18
CA GLN A 163 16.27 -10.17 9.85
C GLN A 163 16.52 -10.15 11.36
N ALA A 164 16.39 -8.97 11.98
CA ALA A 164 16.44 -8.87 13.42
C ALA A 164 15.12 -9.33 14.03
N VAL A 165 15.05 -10.58 14.44
CA VAL A 165 13.83 -11.20 15.00
C VAL A 165 13.68 -11.00 16.51
N GLY A 166 14.71 -10.50 17.19
CA GLY A 166 14.75 -10.32 18.64
C GLY A 166 15.52 -11.44 19.34
N PRO A 167 15.92 -11.21 20.63
CA PRO A 167 16.82 -12.10 21.36
C PRO A 167 16.16 -13.35 21.92
N VAL A 168 14.83 -13.39 22.02
CA VAL A 168 14.11 -14.52 22.63
C VAL A 168 13.61 -15.49 21.57
N PRO A 169 14.01 -16.77 21.58
CA PRO A 169 13.66 -17.71 20.50
C PRO A 169 12.17 -17.94 20.28
N VAL A 170 11.35 -17.86 21.32
CA VAL A 170 9.91 -18.12 21.25
C VAL A 170 9.11 -16.81 21.22
N ALA A 171 9.51 -15.80 22.00
CA ALA A 171 8.83 -14.49 22.05
C ALA A 171 9.58 -13.47 21.17
N ASN A 172 9.54 -13.67 19.87
CA ASN A 172 10.21 -12.83 18.89
C ASN A 172 9.22 -12.19 17.89
N LEU A 173 9.69 -11.30 17.02
CA LEU A 173 8.87 -10.60 16.03
C LEU A 173 8.25 -11.51 14.96
N LEU A 174 8.71 -12.76 14.83
CA LEU A 174 8.10 -13.71 13.89
C LEU A 174 6.67 -14.05 14.29
N ILE A 175 6.40 -14.24 15.60
CA ILE A 175 5.06 -14.58 16.06
C ILE A 175 4.02 -13.53 15.63
N PRO A 176 4.15 -12.24 15.98
CA PRO A 176 3.17 -11.25 15.56
C PRO A 176 3.12 -11.08 14.03
N SER A 177 4.25 -11.14 13.32
CA SER A 177 4.29 -11.03 11.86
C SER A 177 3.48 -12.14 11.19
N TYR A 178 3.76 -13.40 11.51
CA TYR A 178 3.03 -14.52 10.92
C TYR A 178 1.59 -14.64 11.44
N ALA A 179 1.30 -14.19 12.67
CA ALA A 179 -0.06 -14.16 13.20
C ALA A 179 -0.93 -13.15 12.43
N VAL A 180 -0.41 -11.97 12.09
CA VAL A 180 -1.12 -10.98 11.28
C VAL A 180 -1.38 -11.54 9.87
N GLY A 181 -0.37 -12.16 9.23
CA GLY A 181 -0.52 -12.81 7.93
C GLY A 181 -1.54 -13.95 7.94
N ALA A 182 -1.51 -14.81 8.95
CA ALA A 182 -2.50 -15.87 9.12
C ALA A 182 -3.92 -15.31 9.32
N MET A 183 -4.06 -14.23 10.09
CA MET A 183 -5.35 -13.55 10.28
C MET A 183 -5.85 -12.94 8.96
N ALA A 184 -4.97 -12.33 8.15
CA ALA A 184 -5.31 -11.80 6.84
C ALA A 184 -5.80 -12.92 5.90
N ALA A 185 -5.10 -14.05 5.87
CA ALA A 185 -5.48 -15.21 5.07
C ALA A 185 -6.84 -15.79 5.51
N TRP A 186 -7.06 -15.92 6.82
CA TRP A 186 -8.33 -16.39 7.37
C TRP A 186 -9.50 -15.46 7.03
N LEU A 187 -9.32 -14.14 7.19
CA LEU A 187 -10.36 -13.15 6.85
C LEU A 187 -10.66 -13.14 5.34
N ALA A 188 -9.63 -13.21 4.49
CA ALA A 188 -9.80 -13.28 3.05
C ALA A 188 -10.56 -14.54 2.65
N GLY A 189 -10.18 -15.71 3.16
CA GLY A 189 -10.86 -16.97 2.91
C GLY A 189 -12.33 -16.96 3.34
N ARG A 190 -12.62 -16.38 4.52
CA ARG A 190 -13.98 -16.21 5.02
C ARG A 190 -14.84 -15.32 4.12
N GLU A 191 -14.28 -14.24 3.58
CA GLU A 191 -15.01 -13.35 2.68
C GLU A 191 -15.22 -13.98 1.29
N ILE A 192 -14.26 -14.78 0.81
CA ILE A 192 -14.42 -15.56 -0.44
C ILE A 192 -15.57 -16.58 -0.29
N ALA A 193 -15.58 -17.35 0.79
CA ALA A 193 -16.64 -18.31 1.06
C ALA A 193 -18.02 -17.65 1.15
N ARG A 194 -18.12 -16.47 1.78
CA ARG A 194 -19.37 -15.70 1.85
C ARG A 194 -19.83 -15.14 0.50
N ALA A 195 -18.91 -14.91 -0.43
CA ALA A 195 -19.23 -14.43 -1.76
C ALA A 195 -19.71 -15.54 -2.71
N GLY A 196 -19.72 -16.79 -2.29
CA GLY A 196 -20.18 -17.94 -3.08
C GLY A 196 -19.17 -18.41 -4.13
N PHE A 197 -17.89 -18.11 -3.96
CA PHE A 197 -16.79 -18.60 -4.81
C PHE A 197 -16.16 -19.90 -4.27
N ALA A 198 -16.79 -20.54 -3.31
CA ALA A 198 -16.32 -21.81 -2.74
C ALA A 198 -17.19 -22.97 -3.25
#